data_e37d6fb573e720cb9b49166c7f4b44ad
#
_entry.id   e37d6fb573e720cb9b49166c7f4b44ad
#
_cell.length_a   1.000
_cell.length_b   1.000
_cell.length_c   1.000
_cell.angle_alpha   90.00
_cell.angle_beta   90.00
_cell.angle_gamma   90.00
#
_symmetry.space_group_name_H-M   'P 1'
#
loop_
_entity.id
_entity.type
_entity.pdbx_description
1 polymer ?
#
loop_
_entity_poly.entity_id
_entity_poly.type
_entity_poly.pdbx_seq_one_letter_code
_entity_poly.pdbx_strand_id
1 'polypeptide(L)'
;MNQLEKDYKHCHNIMKIHSKTFSYVFDFLELKKKKSVWAIYAVCRIIDDSIDKYNDLGQLEKIASDLDAIYGNHAQNYQSDAAIMNAFNNTLNTYAIPHKPLRKLIQYVKEDLNLKTVQTDADLYDYCYGVAGTVGELLTPILASQSKDNTDQAEVTGIALGKALQITNILRDVGEDFQNGRVYLSQEKLAEYKIDLQVVYNDGVTQNYIDLWENYANEAIQLYNVALNGVEYFDEEVRYIVELAAYAYLEILEEVRKSGYTLYKKVYVSKLRKLKIYREIITKYNRSETL
;
A
#
# COMPACT_ATOMS: atom_id res chain seq x y z
N MET A 1 15.56 -25.02 10.75
CA MET A 1 15.25 -23.61 10.42
C MET A 1 15.86 -22.77 11.52
N ASN A 2 16.78 -21.86 11.19
CA ASN A 2 17.37 -20.95 12.18
C ASN A 2 16.35 -19.90 12.66
N GLN A 3 16.69 -19.09 13.66
CA GLN A 3 15.76 -18.11 14.24
C GLN A 3 15.34 -17.07 13.22
N LEU A 4 16.24 -16.50 12.43
CA LEU A 4 15.95 -15.50 11.41
C LEU A 4 14.97 -16.02 10.33
N GLU A 5 15.05 -17.29 9.95
CA GLU A 5 14.07 -17.91 9.05
C GLU A 5 12.66 -18.00 9.66
N LYS A 6 12.57 -18.21 10.97
CA LYS A 6 11.29 -18.19 11.69
C LYS A 6 10.72 -16.77 11.73
N ASP A 7 11.57 -15.77 11.93
CA ASP A 7 11.20 -14.36 11.97
C ASP A 7 10.65 -13.90 10.61
N TYR A 8 11.31 -14.22 9.50
CA TYR A 8 10.77 -13.96 8.16
C TYR A 8 9.46 -14.70 7.87
N LYS A 9 9.32 -15.94 8.35
CA LYS A 9 8.06 -16.68 8.22
C LYS A 9 6.92 -16.03 9.02
N HIS A 10 7.22 -15.45 10.16
CA HIS A 10 6.26 -14.65 10.94
C HIS A 10 5.79 -13.44 10.13
N CYS A 11 6.71 -12.65 9.55
CA CYS A 11 6.39 -11.53 8.66
C CYS A 11 5.52 -11.97 7.46
N HIS A 12 5.85 -13.10 6.83
CA HIS A 12 5.05 -13.65 5.74
C HIS A 12 3.62 -14.02 6.17
N ASN A 13 3.45 -14.59 7.36
CA ASN A 13 2.13 -14.92 7.88
C ASN A 13 1.28 -13.66 8.11
N ILE A 14 1.88 -12.58 8.60
CA ILE A 14 1.21 -11.28 8.73
C ILE A 14 0.71 -10.80 7.36
N MET A 15 1.58 -10.80 6.34
CA MET A 15 1.17 -10.42 4.99
C MET A 15 0.03 -11.29 4.45
N LYS A 16 0.08 -12.61 4.62
CA LYS A 16 -0.97 -13.55 4.19
C LYS A 16 -2.33 -13.28 4.82
N ILE A 17 -2.33 -12.92 6.10
CA ILE A 17 -3.56 -12.64 6.84
C ILE A 17 -4.17 -11.32 6.36
N HIS A 18 -3.35 -10.28 6.22
CA HIS A 18 -3.82 -8.91 6.00
C HIS A 18 -3.94 -8.52 4.53
N SER A 19 -3.15 -9.12 3.63
CA SER A 19 -3.23 -8.83 2.19
C SER A 19 -3.06 -10.06 1.30
N LYS A 20 -4.19 -10.67 0.93
CA LYS A 20 -4.19 -11.79 -0.02
C LYS A 20 -3.66 -11.39 -1.41
N THR A 21 -3.81 -10.12 -1.80
CA THR A 21 -3.33 -9.63 -3.09
C THR A 21 -1.82 -9.48 -3.08
N PHE A 22 -1.25 -8.76 -2.10
CA PHE A 22 0.21 -8.61 -2.00
C PHE A 22 0.92 -9.93 -1.72
N SER A 23 0.36 -10.79 -0.87
CA SER A 23 0.92 -12.13 -0.66
C SER A 23 1.01 -12.92 -1.97
N TYR A 24 -0.05 -12.88 -2.80
CA TYR A 24 -0.06 -13.53 -4.09
C TYR A 24 0.97 -12.93 -5.06
N VAL A 25 1.02 -11.61 -5.16
CA VAL A 25 1.88 -10.90 -6.11
C VAL A 25 3.36 -11.08 -5.75
N PHE A 26 3.72 -10.86 -4.50
CA PHE A 26 5.12 -10.93 -4.06
C PHE A 26 5.63 -12.37 -3.87
N ASP A 27 4.76 -13.38 -3.95
CA ASP A 27 5.20 -14.78 -3.98
C ASP A 27 6.02 -15.13 -5.23
N PHE A 28 5.97 -14.33 -6.27
CA PHE A 28 6.77 -14.48 -7.49
C PHE A 28 8.18 -13.89 -7.40
N LEU A 29 8.49 -13.08 -6.36
CA LEU A 29 9.84 -12.56 -6.16
C LEU A 29 10.85 -13.66 -5.84
N GLU A 30 12.12 -13.42 -6.21
CA GLU A 30 13.24 -14.20 -5.72
C GLU A 30 13.27 -14.19 -4.18
N LEU A 31 13.70 -15.29 -3.58
CA LEU A 31 13.59 -15.54 -2.14
C LEU A 31 14.18 -14.42 -1.26
N LYS A 32 15.32 -13.84 -1.66
CA LYS A 32 16.00 -12.78 -0.91
C LYS A 32 15.15 -11.50 -0.88
N LYS A 33 14.69 -11.03 -2.05
CA LYS A 33 13.80 -9.87 -2.19
C LYS A 33 12.46 -10.12 -1.51
N LYS A 34 11.89 -11.30 -1.70
CA LYS A 34 10.62 -11.73 -1.08
C LYS A 34 10.64 -11.60 0.44
N LYS A 35 11.67 -12.12 1.10
CA LYS A 35 11.83 -12.01 2.55
C LYS A 35 11.91 -10.56 3.01
N SER A 36 12.67 -9.74 2.31
CA SER A 36 12.80 -8.32 2.62
C SER A 36 11.48 -7.55 2.45
N VAL A 37 10.71 -7.86 1.41
CA VAL A 37 9.35 -7.32 1.23
C VAL A 37 8.42 -7.75 2.36
N TRP A 38 8.49 -9.01 2.82
CA TRP A 38 7.71 -9.45 3.98
C TRP A 38 8.03 -8.68 5.25
N ALA A 39 9.33 -8.39 5.50
CA ALA A 39 9.76 -7.62 6.65
C ALA A 39 9.24 -6.17 6.60
N ILE A 40 9.40 -5.48 5.45
CA ILE A 40 8.87 -4.11 5.25
C ILE A 40 7.36 -4.11 5.46
N TYR A 41 6.63 -5.03 4.81
CA TYR A 41 5.18 -5.13 4.95
C TYR A 41 4.76 -5.33 6.43
N ALA A 42 5.44 -6.22 7.15
CA ALA A 42 5.11 -6.50 8.55
C ALA A 42 5.34 -5.27 9.44
N VAL A 43 6.45 -4.53 9.23
CA VAL A 43 6.71 -3.26 9.94
C VAL A 43 5.61 -2.24 9.65
N CYS A 44 5.29 -1.98 8.38
CA CYS A 44 4.21 -1.06 8.01
C CYS A 44 2.88 -1.48 8.64
N ARG A 45 2.58 -2.79 8.65
CA ARG A 45 1.33 -3.31 9.20
C ARG A 45 1.20 -3.15 10.71
N ILE A 46 2.27 -3.39 11.48
CA ILE A 46 2.19 -3.19 12.94
C ILE A 46 2.13 -1.71 13.32
N ILE A 47 2.72 -0.81 12.51
CA ILE A 47 2.57 0.65 12.65
C ILE A 47 1.08 1.00 12.47
N ASP A 48 0.48 0.59 11.37
CA ASP A 48 -0.92 0.82 11.00
C ASP A 48 -1.88 0.24 12.07
N ASP A 49 -1.74 -1.07 12.40
CA ASP A 49 -2.58 -1.74 13.39
C ASP A 49 -2.51 -1.10 14.79
N SER A 50 -1.39 -0.48 15.16
CA SER A 50 -1.23 0.15 16.48
C SER A 50 -2.29 1.22 16.73
N ILE A 51 -2.70 1.94 15.71
CA ILE A 51 -3.71 3.00 15.77
C ILE A 51 -5.06 2.48 15.28
N ASP A 52 -5.15 1.95 14.06
CA ASP A 52 -6.42 1.56 13.46
C ASP A 52 -7.15 0.45 14.21
N LYS A 53 -6.40 -0.53 14.72
CA LYS A 53 -6.98 -1.69 15.38
C LYS A 53 -6.97 -1.60 16.90
N TYR A 54 -5.88 -1.09 17.45
CA TYR A 54 -5.66 -1.12 18.89
C TYR A 54 -5.85 0.23 19.56
N ASN A 55 -5.84 1.34 18.79
CA ASN A 55 -5.89 2.72 19.28
C ASN A 55 -4.86 2.96 20.41
N ASP A 56 -3.66 2.37 20.24
CA ASP A 56 -2.59 2.33 21.25
C ASP A 56 -1.36 3.13 20.79
N LEU A 57 -1.34 4.40 21.19
CA LEU A 57 -0.21 5.31 20.94
C LEU A 57 1.09 4.81 21.61
N GLY A 58 0.98 4.18 22.80
CA GLY A 58 2.14 3.64 23.50
C GLY A 58 2.79 2.49 22.74
N GLN A 59 1.99 1.67 22.04
CA GLN A 59 2.52 0.64 21.13
C GLN A 59 3.23 1.27 19.93
N LEU A 60 2.64 2.30 19.31
CA LEU A 60 3.28 3.02 18.20
C LEU A 60 4.62 3.64 18.62
N GLU A 61 4.71 4.23 19.81
CA GLU A 61 5.94 4.80 20.34
C GLU A 61 7.03 3.75 20.60
N LYS A 62 6.68 2.56 21.07
CA LYS A 62 7.61 1.42 21.23
C LYS A 62 8.15 0.97 19.87
N ILE A 63 7.27 0.83 18.85
CA ILE A 63 7.67 0.48 17.49
C ILE A 63 8.63 1.55 16.93
N ALA A 64 8.30 2.83 17.08
CA ALA A 64 9.14 3.93 16.63
C ALA A 64 10.53 3.92 17.30
N SER A 65 10.57 3.68 18.61
CA SER A 65 11.81 3.58 19.38
C SER A 65 12.70 2.42 18.93
N ASP A 66 12.10 1.23 18.68
CA ASP A 66 12.84 0.08 18.17
C ASP A 66 13.42 0.33 16.78
N LEU A 67 12.65 0.97 15.90
CA LEU A 67 13.09 1.32 14.55
C LEU A 67 14.22 2.36 14.58
N ASP A 68 14.11 3.41 15.40
CA ASP A 68 15.17 4.41 15.60
C ASP A 68 16.46 3.73 16.14
N ALA A 69 16.34 2.78 17.06
CA ALA A 69 17.47 2.03 17.59
C ALA A 69 18.14 1.15 16.52
N ILE A 70 17.36 0.53 15.62
CA ILE A 70 17.87 -0.25 14.50
C ILE A 70 18.68 0.64 13.54
N TYR A 71 18.15 1.79 13.13
CA TYR A 71 18.87 2.73 12.27
C TYR A 71 20.09 3.36 12.95
N GLY A 72 20.08 3.50 14.29
CA GLY A 72 21.20 3.96 15.08
C GLY A 72 22.26 2.90 15.37
N ASN A 73 22.10 1.64 14.92
CA ASN A 73 22.96 0.50 15.24
C ASN A 73 23.08 0.20 16.75
N HIS A 74 22.02 0.50 17.52
CA HIS A 74 21.98 0.32 18.98
C HIS A 74 20.94 -0.73 19.43
N ALA A 75 20.32 -1.44 18.50
CA ALA A 75 19.26 -2.39 18.79
C ALA A 75 19.79 -3.63 19.52
N GLN A 76 19.38 -3.82 20.78
CA GLN A 76 19.74 -5.00 21.57
C GLN A 76 18.50 -5.74 22.12
N ASN A 77 17.50 -5.00 22.61
CA ASN A 77 16.28 -5.56 23.15
C ASN A 77 15.08 -4.76 22.61
N TYR A 78 14.27 -5.39 21.78
CA TYR A 78 13.09 -4.75 21.21
C TYR A 78 11.94 -4.71 22.22
N GLN A 79 11.20 -3.60 22.23
CA GLN A 79 10.03 -3.38 23.07
C GLN A 79 8.73 -3.81 22.38
N SER A 80 8.79 -3.94 21.03
CA SER A 80 7.68 -4.38 20.18
C SER A 80 7.88 -5.84 19.72
N ASP A 81 7.40 -6.20 18.51
CA ASP A 81 7.55 -7.56 17.97
C ASP A 81 9.01 -7.84 17.54
N ALA A 82 9.72 -8.59 18.38
CA ALA A 82 11.13 -8.91 18.16
C ALA A 82 11.38 -9.69 16.85
N ALA A 83 10.45 -10.54 16.42
CA ALA A 83 10.61 -11.30 15.17
C ALA A 83 10.55 -10.38 13.95
N ILE A 84 9.63 -9.41 13.95
CA ILE A 84 9.53 -8.40 12.88
C ILE A 84 10.78 -7.53 12.89
N MET A 85 11.22 -7.04 14.05
CA MET A 85 12.38 -6.16 14.18
C MET A 85 13.68 -6.86 13.74
N ASN A 86 13.87 -8.14 14.08
CA ASN A 86 15.01 -8.94 13.61
C ASN A 86 15.03 -9.08 12.08
N ALA A 87 13.87 -9.41 11.49
CA ALA A 87 13.75 -9.55 10.03
C ALA A 87 14.00 -8.20 9.33
N PHE A 88 13.49 -7.10 9.88
CA PHE A 88 13.71 -5.76 9.36
C PHE A 88 15.16 -5.32 9.47
N ASN A 89 15.81 -5.51 10.62
CA ASN A 89 17.22 -5.21 10.81
C ASN A 89 18.10 -5.98 9.83
N ASN A 90 17.83 -7.27 9.60
CA ASN A 90 18.54 -8.05 8.58
C ASN A 90 18.28 -7.53 7.16
N THR A 91 17.09 -7.04 6.87
CA THR A 91 16.75 -6.40 5.59
C THR A 91 17.56 -5.11 5.38
N LEU A 92 17.70 -4.27 6.41
CA LEU A 92 18.53 -3.07 6.37
C LEU A 92 20.02 -3.37 6.11
N ASN A 93 20.55 -4.47 6.66
CA ASN A 93 21.92 -4.92 6.38
C ASN A 93 22.12 -5.38 4.93
N THR A 94 21.04 -5.61 4.21
CA THR A 94 21.05 -6.08 2.82
C THR A 94 20.77 -4.96 1.81
N TYR A 95 19.85 -4.05 2.16
CA TYR A 95 19.37 -2.99 1.29
C TYR A 95 19.40 -1.65 2.04
N ALA A 96 19.79 -0.59 1.36
CA ALA A 96 19.86 0.77 1.92
C ALA A 96 18.45 1.38 2.05
N ILE A 97 17.60 0.80 2.92
CA ILE A 97 16.25 1.29 3.15
C ILE A 97 16.31 2.66 3.87
N PRO A 98 15.68 3.73 3.33
CA PRO A 98 15.75 5.06 3.94
C PRO A 98 14.91 5.13 5.22
N HIS A 99 15.41 5.85 6.24
CA HIS A 99 14.70 6.04 7.51
C HIS A 99 13.55 7.06 7.39
N LYS A 100 13.75 8.10 6.58
CA LYS A 100 12.82 9.24 6.49
C LYS A 100 11.39 8.84 6.09
N PRO A 101 11.14 8.00 5.06
CA PRO A 101 9.79 7.54 4.71
C PRO A 101 9.11 6.79 5.87
N LEU A 102 9.87 5.98 6.60
CA LEU A 102 9.34 5.23 7.74
C LEU A 102 8.89 6.15 8.88
N ARG A 103 9.69 7.18 9.19
CA ARG A 103 9.30 8.21 10.17
C ARG A 103 8.07 8.99 9.72
N LYS A 104 7.95 9.30 8.43
CA LYS A 104 6.75 9.93 7.88
C LYS A 104 5.53 9.02 8.04
N LEU A 105 5.63 7.74 7.68
CA LEU A 105 4.54 6.78 7.88
C LEU A 105 4.06 6.78 9.33
N ILE A 106 4.98 6.71 10.30
CA ILE A 106 4.64 6.75 11.73
C ILE A 106 3.93 8.06 12.10
N GLN A 107 4.39 9.19 11.57
CA GLN A 107 3.76 10.50 11.80
C GLN A 107 2.31 10.51 11.29
N TYR A 108 2.07 10.10 10.03
CA TYR A 108 0.73 10.10 9.44
C TYR A 108 -0.22 9.12 10.15
N VAL A 109 0.28 7.94 10.53
CA VAL A 109 -0.51 6.99 11.32
C VAL A 109 -0.84 7.56 12.71
N LYS A 110 0.08 8.32 13.34
CA LYS A 110 -0.20 9.01 14.60
C LYS A 110 -1.27 10.10 14.45
N GLU A 111 -1.26 10.84 13.33
CA GLU A 111 -2.24 11.88 13.02
C GLU A 111 -3.64 11.28 12.76
N ASP A 112 -3.73 10.04 12.25
CA ASP A 112 -4.99 9.30 12.03
C ASP A 112 -5.81 9.06 13.30
N LEU A 113 -5.20 9.10 14.49
CA LEU A 113 -5.93 9.07 15.77
C LEU A 113 -7.05 10.12 15.85
N ASN A 114 -6.83 11.28 15.24
CA ASN A 114 -7.73 12.43 15.30
C ASN A 114 -8.39 12.74 13.94
N LEU A 115 -8.01 12.01 12.88
CA LEU A 115 -8.53 12.25 11.55
C LEU A 115 -9.95 11.70 11.45
N LYS A 116 -10.92 12.62 11.32
CA LYS A 116 -12.31 12.26 11.05
C LYS A 116 -12.70 12.56 9.61
N THR A 117 -12.22 13.67 9.08
CA THR A 117 -12.55 14.15 7.73
C THR A 117 -11.35 14.82 7.08
N VAL A 118 -11.14 14.55 5.81
CA VAL A 118 -10.18 15.24 4.95
C VAL A 118 -10.84 16.52 4.42
N GLN A 119 -10.16 17.66 4.47
CA GLN A 119 -10.76 18.94 4.10
C GLN A 119 -10.64 19.23 2.60
N THR A 120 -9.42 19.10 2.06
CA THR A 120 -9.11 19.39 0.66
C THR A 120 -8.53 18.18 -0.08
N ASP A 121 -8.53 18.21 -1.40
CA ASP A 121 -7.84 17.19 -2.21
C ASP A 121 -6.33 17.21 -1.97
N ALA A 122 -5.75 18.38 -1.68
CA ALA A 122 -4.35 18.46 -1.31
C ALA A 122 -4.04 17.65 -0.03
N ASP A 123 -4.91 17.74 0.99
CA ASP A 123 -4.79 16.94 2.21
C ASP A 123 -4.96 15.45 1.93
N LEU A 124 -5.89 15.08 1.03
CA LEU A 124 -6.09 13.70 0.62
C LEU A 124 -4.84 13.11 -0.04
N TYR A 125 -4.24 13.85 -0.98
CA TYR A 125 -3.05 13.36 -1.69
C TYR A 125 -1.81 13.32 -0.81
N ASP A 126 -1.69 14.25 0.14
CA ASP A 126 -0.64 14.23 1.15
C ASP A 126 -0.82 13.03 2.09
N TYR A 127 -2.03 12.76 2.54
CA TYR A 127 -2.38 11.55 3.29
C TYR A 127 -2.02 10.27 2.50
N CYS A 128 -2.46 10.16 1.25
CA CYS A 128 -2.14 8.99 0.41
C CYS A 128 -0.63 8.80 0.23
N TYR A 129 0.14 9.88 0.12
CA TYR A 129 1.59 9.81 0.13
C TYR A 129 2.11 9.31 1.49
N GLY A 130 1.63 9.88 2.60
CA GLY A 130 2.10 9.57 3.95
C GLY A 130 1.93 8.11 4.34
N VAL A 131 0.76 7.51 4.02
CA VAL A 131 0.43 6.12 4.43
C VAL A 131 0.77 5.06 3.39
N ALA A 132 0.98 5.43 2.11
CA ALA A 132 1.19 4.45 1.04
C ALA A 132 2.32 4.83 0.06
N GLY A 133 2.50 6.11 -0.30
CA GLY A 133 3.64 6.55 -1.10
C GLY A 133 4.97 6.26 -0.39
N THR A 134 5.03 6.49 0.91
CA THR A 134 6.19 6.14 1.76
C THR A 134 6.53 4.65 1.72
N VAL A 135 5.53 3.77 1.61
CA VAL A 135 5.74 2.32 1.44
C VAL A 135 6.40 2.04 0.08
N GLY A 136 6.01 2.77 -0.98
CA GLY A 136 6.69 2.73 -2.28
C GLY A 136 8.17 3.10 -2.16
N GLU A 137 8.51 4.20 -1.44
CA GLU A 137 9.90 4.58 -1.16
C GLU A 137 10.66 3.48 -0.39
N LEU A 138 10.04 2.85 0.60
CA LEU A 138 10.65 1.78 1.39
C LEU A 138 10.93 0.50 0.58
N LEU A 139 10.09 0.20 -0.41
CA LEU A 139 10.24 -0.99 -1.25
C LEU A 139 11.20 -0.78 -2.42
N THR A 140 11.38 0.45 -2.89
CA THR A 140 12.22 0.77 -4.06
C THR A 140 13.65 0.24 -3.94
N PRO A 141 14.40 0.39 -2.82
CA PRO A 141 15.76 -0.15 -2.70
C PRO A 141 15.85 -1.68 -2.84
N ILE A 142 14.75 -2.40 -2.61
CA ILE A 142 14.67 -3.86 -2.77
C ILE A 142 14.35 -4.20 -4.23
N LEU A 143 13.37 -3.50 -4.81
CA LEU A 143 12.79 -3.81 -6.11
C LEU A 143 13.62 -3.25 -7.28
N ALA A 144 14.43 -2.20 -7.01
CA ALA A 144 15.36 -1.56 -7.96
C ALA A 144 16.82 -1.67 -7.49
N SER A 145 17.18 -2.78 -6.82
CA SER A 145 18.48 -2.94 -6.16
C SER A 145 19.68 -3.02 -7.12
N GLN A 146 19.43 -3.34 -8.40
CA GLN A 146 20.41 -3.43 -9.47
C GLN A 146 20.40 -2.19 -10.38
N SER A 147 19.36 -1.38 -10.34
CA SER A 147 19.10 -0.23 -11.23
C SER A 147 19.65 1.07 -10.64
N LYS A 148 20.95 1.12 -10.31
CA LYS A 148 21.58 2.24 -9.58
C LYS A 148 21.46 3.61 -10.27
N ASP A 149 21.42 3.65 -11.60
CA ASP A 149 21.36 4.89 -12.37
C ASP A 149 19.93 5.48 -12.46
N ASN A 150 18.92 4.71 -12.05
CA ASN A 150 17.49 5.05 -12.17
C ASN A 150 16.76 5.08 -10.82
N THR A 151 17.48 5.21 -9.69
CA THR A 151 16.89 5.13 -8.34
C THR A 151 15.80 6.18 -8.13
N ASP A 152 16.02 7.41 -8.57
CA ASP A 152 15.05 8.51 -8.42
C ASP A 152 13.76 8.25 -9.22
N GLN A 153 13.89 7.73 -10.45
CA GLN A 153 12.74 7.39 -11.29
C GLN A 153 11.97 6.19 -10.71
N ALA A 154 12.69 5.18 -10.21
CA ALA A 154 12.08 4.04 -9.53
C ALA A 154 11.32 4.46 -8.26
N GLU A 155 11.87 5.42 -7.49
CA GLU A 155 11.22 5.99 -6.30
C GLU A 155 9.94 6.74 -6.68
N VAL A 156 9.99 7.63 -7.67
CA VAL A 156 8.81 8.34 -8.18
C VAL A 156 7.74 7.35 -8.64
N THR A 157 8.15 6.28 -9.32
CA THR A 157 7.26 5.21 -9.77
C THR A 157 6.62 4.45 -8.60
N GLY A 158 7.42 4.11 -7.59
CA GLY A 158 6.96 3.45 -6.36
C GLY A 158 5.97 4.30 -5.57
N ILE A 159 6.25 5.60 -5.43
CA ILE A 159 5.37 6.57 -4.78
C ILE A 159 4.03 6.68 -5.53
N ALA A 160 4.08 6.81 -6.86
CA ALA A 160 2.88 6.91 -7.68
C ALA A 160 1.99 5.65 -7.52
N LEU A 161 2.62 4.46 -7.55
CA LEU A 161 1.90 3.20 -7.33
C LEU A 161 1.27 3.18 -5.93
N GLY A 162 2.02 3.50 -4.88
CA GLY A 162 1.52 3.54 -3.50
C GLY A 162 0.29 4.46 -3.37
N LYS A 163 0.37 5.68 -3.89
CA LYS A 163 -0.77 6.63 -3.90
C LYS A 163 -1.98 6.09 -4.66
N ALA A 164 -1.77 5.49 -5.85
CA ALA A 164 -2.85 4.89 -6.63
C ALA A 164 -3.56 3.76 -5.86
N LEU A 165 -2.78 2.90 -5.20
CA LEU A 165 -3.29 1.83 -4.35
C LEU A 165 -4.14 2.38 -3.20
N GLN A 166 -3.72 3.47 -2.56
CA GLN A 166 -4.43 4.06 -1.43
C GLN A 166 -5.72 4.74 -1.88
N ILE A 167 -5.73 5.50 -2.97
CA ILE A 167 -6.96 6.07 -3.53
C ILE A 167 -7.95 4.94 -3.88
N THR A 168 -7.46 3.84 -4.46
CA THR A 168 -8.29 2.66 -4.76
C THR A 168 -8.89 2.04 -3.48
N ASN A 169 -8.11 1.95 -2.38
CA ASN A 169 -8.62 1.49 -1.10
C ASN A 169 -9.72 2.43 -0.57
N ILE A 170 -9.48 3.73 -0.57
CA ILE A 170 -10.46 4.74 -0.14
C ILE A 170 -11.75 4.60 -0.95
N LEU A 171 -11.67 4.49 -2.27
CA LEU A 171 -12.83 4.35 -3.15
C LEU A 171 -13.59 3.02 -2.96
N ARG A 172 -12.91 1.96 -2.58
CA ARG A 172 -13.52 0.67 -2.25
C ARG A 172 -14.22 0.67 -0.90
N ASP A 173 -13.66 1.39 0.05
CA ASP A 173 -13.99 1.26 1.47
C ASP A 173 -14.83 2.43 2.00
N VAL A 174 -15.34 3.36 1.14
CA VAL A 174 -16.12 4.56 1.52
C VAL A 174 -17.20 4.26 2.56
N GLY A 175 -17.96 3.18 2.40
CA GLY A 175 -19.03 2.83 3.33
C GLY A 175 -18.54 2.29 4.66
N GLU A 176 -17.46 1.48 4.67
CA GLU A 176 -16.82 0.98 5.88
C GLU A 176 -16.19 2.13 6.68
N ASP A 177 -15.46 3.02 6.00
CA ASP A 177 -14.83 4.19 6.62
C ASP A 177 -15.88 5.12 7.21
N PHE A 178 -16.96 5.38 6.48
CA PHE A 178 -18.07 6.21 6.95
C PHE A 178 -18.73 5.63 8.23
N GLN A 179 -18.96 4.32 8.28
CA GLN A 179 -19.48 3.65 9.48
C GLN A 179 -18.53 3.77 10.68
N ASN A 180 -17.22 3.81 10.43
CA ASN A 180 -16.19 4.00 11.43
C ASN A 180 -15.96 5.49 11.80
N GLY A 181 -16.80 6.40 11.26
CA GLY A 181 -16.73 7.84 11.52
C GLY A 181 -15.59 8.55 10.80
N ARG A 182 -15.04 7.95 9.72
CA ARG A 182 -13.98 8.50 8.88
C ARG A 182 -14.52 8.84 7.48
N VAL A 183 -14.11 9.97 6.94
CA VAL A 183 -14.45 10.42 5.58
C VAL A 183 -13.18 10.90 4.89
N TYR A 184 -12.67 10.09 3.98
CA TYR A 184 -11.46 10.40 3.20
C TYR A 184 -11.75 11.17 1.91
N LEU A 185 -12.96 11.07 1.33
CA LEU A 185 -13.36 11.96 0.24
C LEU A 185 -13.36 13.40 0.75
N SER A 186 -12.66 14.33 0.06
CA SER A 186 -12.49 15.69 0.58
C SER A 186 -13.80 16.42 0.75
N GLN A 187 -13.91 17.23 1.81
CA GLN A 187 -15.11 18.03 2.07
C GLN A 187 -15.36 19.05 0.96
N GLU A 188 -14.30 19.61 0.35
CA GLU A 188 -14.43 20.52 -0.78
C GLU A 188 -15.09 19.84 -1.99
N LYS A 189 -14.70 18.59 -2.31
CA LYS A 189 -15.29 17.84 -3.42
C LYS A 189 -16.70 17.36 -3.12
N LEU A 190 -16.95 16.90 -1.89
CA LEU A 190 -18.32 16.57 -1.46
C LEU A 190 -19.24 17.76 -1.62
N ALA A 191 -18.80 18.98 -1.25
CA ALA A 191 -19.56 20.21 -1.43
C ALA A 191 -19.72 20.59 -2.92
N GLU A 192 -18.66 20.50 -3.73
CA GLU A 192 -18.67 20.77 -5.17
C GLU A 192 -19.72 19.90 -5.89
N TYR A 193 -19.73 18.59 -5.59
CA TYR A 193 -20.66 17.63 -6.17
C TYR A 193 -22.00 17.56 -5.45
N LYS A 194 -22.21 18.40 -4.41
CA LYS A 194 -23.46 18.48 -3.61
C LYS A 194 -23.86 17.13 -3.01
N ILE A 195 -22.90 16.45 -2.40
CA ILE A 195 -23.06 15.13 -1.80
C ILE A 195 -23.12 15.25 -0.29
N ASP A 196 -24.17 14.67 0.29
CA ASP A 196 -24.24 14.29 1.70
C ASP A 196 -24.05 12.77 1.79
N LEU A 197 -22.93 12.33 2.33
CA LEU A 197 -22.62 10.91 2.45
C LEU A 197 -23.59 10.16 3.35
N GLN A 198 -24.21 10.82 4.34
CA GLN A 198 -25.25 10.21 5.18
C GLN A 198 -26.48 9.86 4.34
N VAL A 199 -26.87 10.75 3.43
CA VAL A 199 -28.00 10.53 2.50
C VAL A 199 -27.65 9.41 1.52
N VAL A 200 -26.44 9.46 0.91
CA VAL A 200 -25.97 8.40 -0.01
C VAL A 200 -25.92 7.04 0.68
N TYR A 201 -25.49 7.02 1.94
CA TYR A 201 -25.41 5.78 2.71
C TYR A 201 -26.81 5.23 3.07
N ASN A 202 -27.79 6.08 3.42
CA ASN A 202 -29.13 5.65 3.84
C ASN A 202 -30.07 5.35 2.66
N ASP A 203 -30.04 6.21 1.64
CA ASP A 203 -31.04 6.23 0.56
C ASP A 203 -30.52 5.61 -0.74
N GLY A 204 -29.22 5.33 -0.81
CA GLY A 204 -28.57 4.71 -1.97
C GLY A 204 -27.71 5.64 -2.78
N VAL A 205 -26.97 5.06 -3.69
CA VAL A 205 -25.99 5.73 -4.57
C VAL A 205 -26.71 6.68 -5.54
N THR A 206 -26.24 7.93 -5.60
CA THR A 206 -26.75 8.97 -6.52
C THR A 206 -25.81 9.18 -7.69
N GLN A 207 -26.28 9.80 -8.79
CA GLN A 207 -25.43 10.14 -9.93
C GLN A 207 -24.27 11.07 -9.52
N ASN A 208 -24.52 12.07 -8.69
CA ASN A 208 -23.48 12.98 -8.20
C ASN A 208 -22.38 12.23 -7.45
N TYR A 209 -22.76 11.21 -6.65
CA TYR A 209 -21.77 10.36 -5.97
C TYR A 209 -20.95 9.53 -6.97
N ILE A 210 -21.59 8.97 -8.00
CA ILE A 210 -20.90 8.24 -9.06
C ILE A 210 -19.91 9.17 -9.78
N ASP A 211 -20.33 10.38 -10.12
CA ASP A 211 -19.49 11.36 -10.83
C ASP A 211 -18.26 11.76 -9.99
N LEU A 212 -18.42 11.97 -8.68
CA LEU A 212 -17.30 12.20 -7.76
C LEU A 212 -16.39 10.98 -7.64
N TRP A 213 -16.97 9.79 -7.47
CA TRP A 213 -16.21 8.54 -7.38
C TRP A 213 -15.37 8.32 -8.64
N GLU A 214 -15.94 8.53 -9.84
CA GLU A 214 -15.23 8.42 -11.11
C GLU A 214 -14.17 9.51 -11.29
N ASN A 215 -14.35 10.71 -10.75
CA ASN A 215 -13.32 11.72 -10.74
C ASN A 215 -12.06 11.20 -10.01
N TYR A 216 -12.18 10.70 -8.79
CA TYR A 216 -11.06 10.12 -8.04
C TYR A 216 -10.52 8.82 -8.66
N ALA A 217 -11.38 7.99 -9.25
CA ALA A 217 -10.95 6.80 -9.96
C ALA A 217 -10.07 7.14 -11.16
N ASN A 218 -10.41 8.20 -11.91
CA ASN A 218 -9.58 8.67 -13.03
C ASN A 218 -8.22 9.19 -12.55
N GLU A 219 -8.14 9.85 -11.40
CA GLU A 219 -6.88 10.27 -10.81
C GLU A 219 -6.02 9.08 -10.37
N ALA A 220 -6.63 8.07 -9.73
CA ALA A 220 -5.94 6.82 -9.44
C ALA A 220 -5.40 6.16 -10.72
N ILE A 221 -6.19 6.12 -11.81
CA ILE A 221 -5.78 5.58 -13.11
C ILE A 221 -4.58 6.36 -13.68
N GLN A 222 -4.55 7.68 -13.55
CA GLN A 222 -3.39 8.48 -13.98
C GLN A 222 -2.12 8.09 -13.21
N LEU A 223 -2.23 7.91 -11.88
CA LEU A 223 -1.11 7.45 -11.05
C LEU A 223 -0.67 6.02 -11.42
N TYR A 224 -1.62 5.11 -11.70
CA TYR A 224 -1.29 3.79 -12.25
C TYR A 224 -0.56 3.88 -13.58
N ASN A 225 -0.94 4.80 -14.47
CA ASN A 225 -0.25 5.00 -15.75
C ASN A 225 1.18 5.49 -15.54
N VAL A 226 1.42 6.41 -14.59
CA VAL A 226 2.78 6.81 -14.21
C VAL A 226 3.58 5.60 -13.73
N ALA A 227 3.01 4.78 -12.85
CA ALA A 227 3.66 3.59 -12.32
C ALA A 227 3.94 2.54 -13.42
N LEU A 228 2.98 2.28 -14.31
CA LEU A 228 3.12 1.31 -15.40
C LEU A 228 4.15 1.75 -16.46
N ASN A 229 4.23 3.06 -16.74
CA ASN A 229 5.25 3.61 -17.64
C ASN A 229 6.65 3.61 -17.01
N GLY A 230 6.76 3.59 -15.69
CA GLY A 230 8.03 3.58 -14.97
C GLY A 230 8.52 2.19 -14.54
N VAL A 231 7.84 1.10 -14.95
CA VAL A 231 8.26 -0.27 -14.55
C VAL A 231 9.67 -0.63 -15.02
N GLU A 232 10.14 -0.01 -16.10
CA GLU A 232 11.49 -0.23 -16.63
C GLU A 232 12.61 0.23 -15.69
N TYR A 233 12.32 1.08 -14.70
CA TYR A 233 13.28 1.55 -13.70
C TYR A 233 13.50 0.55 -12.57
N PHE A 234 12.68 -0.50 -12.46
CA PHE A 234 12.88 -1.61 -11.56
C PHE A 234 13.78 -2.70 -12.16
N ASP A 235 14.32 -3.56 -11.29
CA ASP A 235 15.11 -4.71 -11.71
C ASP A 235 14.28 -5.59 -12.67
N GLU A 236 14.91 -6.11 -13.73
CA GLU A 236 14.22 -6.77 -14.85
C GLU A 236 13.26 -7.88 -14.38
N GLU A 237 13.75 -8.74 -13.46
CA GLU A 237 12.98 -9.84 -12.90
C GLU A 237 11.83 -9.40 -11.97
N VAL A 238 11.74 -8.09 -11.66
CA VAL A 238 10.70 -7.51 -10.78
C VAL A 238 9.60 -6.82 -11.59
N ARG A 239 9.87 -6.36 -12.81
CA ARG A 239 8.97 -5.52 -13.60
C ARG A 239 7.57 -6.09 -13.74
N TYR A 240 7.45 -7.38 -14.13
CA TYR A 240 6.14 -8.04 -14.27
C TYR A 240 5.40 -8.16 -12.92
N ILE A 241 6.13 -8.19 -11.80
CA ILE A 241 5.53 -8.27 -10.44
C ILE A 241 4.93 -6.91 -10.06
N VAL A 242 5.61 -5.81 -10.39
CA VAL A 242 5.10 -4.44 -10.19
C VAL A 242 3.86 -4.22 -11.07
N GLU A 243 3.89 -4.62 -12.34
CA GLU A 243 2.72 -4.59 -13.21
C GLU A 243 1.55 -5.44 -12.65
N LEU A 244 1.85 -6.63 -12.15
CA LEU A 244 0.82 -7.50 -11.55
C LEU A 244 0.17 -6.85 -10.33
N ALA A 245 0.96 -6.17 -9.48
CA ALA A 245 0.42 -5.41 -8.35
C ALA A 245 -0.51 -4.29 -8.82
N ALA A 246 -0.07 -3.50 -9.81
CA ALA A 246 -0.84 -2.40 -10.36
C ALA A 246 -2.18 -2.89 -10.96
N TYR A 247 -2.14 -3.86 -11.87
CA TYR A 247 -3.36 -4.36 -12.51
C TYR A 247 -4.30 -5.11 -11.56
N ALA A 248 -3.77 -5.85 -10.57
CA ALA A 248 -4.59 -6.53 -9.58
C ALA A 248 -5.38 -5.55 -8.69
N TYR A 249 -4.83 -4.35 -8.44
CA TYR A 249 -5.52 -3.30 -7.70
C TYR A 249 -6.41 -2.43 -8.59
N LEU A 250 -5.97 -2.10 -9.78
CA LEU A 250 -6.79 -1.39 -10.77
C LEU A 250 -8.12 -2.13 -11.03
N GLU A 251 -8.09 -3.47 -11.06
CA GLU A 251 -9.29 -4.30 -11.19
C GLU A 251 -10.29 -4.12 -10.03
N ILE A 252 -9.84 -3.64 -8.85
CA ILE A 252 -10.76 -3.32 -7.74
C ILE A 252 -11.73 -2.22 -8.15
N LEU A 253 -11.27 -1.20 -8.88
CA LEU A 253 -12.14 -0.13 -9.39
C LEU A 253 -13.24 -0.69 -10.29
N GLU A 254 -12.89 -1.66 -11.16
CA GLU A 254 -13.86 -2.35 -12.02
C GLU A 254 -14.88 -3.18 -11.20
N GLU A 255 -14.43 -3.84 -10.14
CA GLU A 255 -15.33 -4.60 -9.26
C GLU A 255 -16.28 -3.67 -8.48
N VAL A 256 -15.83 -2.47 -8.08
CA VAL A 256 -16.70 -1.46 -7.47
C VAL A 256 -17.75 -0.97 -8.46
N ARG A 257 -17.37 -0.65 -9.72
CA ARG A 257 -18.30 -0.29 -10.81
C ARG A 257 -19.35 -1.37 -11.04
N LYS A 258 -18.93 -2.64 -11.20
CA LYS A 258 -19.82 -3.80 -11.38
C LYS A 258 -20.77 -4.01 -10.20
N SER A 259 -20.38 -3.60 -9.01
CA SER A 259 -21.23 -3.70 -7.82
C SER A 259 -22.23 -2.54 -7.68
N GLY A 260 -22.25 -1.59 -8.64
CA GLY A 260 -23.06 -0.38 -8.58
C GLY A 260 -22.57 0.61 -7.52
N TYR A 261 -21.26 0.72 -7.32
CA TYR A 261 -20.61 1.62 -6.35
C TYR A 261 -21.10 1.42 -4.90
N THR A 262 -21.34 0.16 -4.53
CA THR A 262 -21.94 -0.19 -3.24
C THR A 262 -21.11 0.31 -2.04
N LEU A 263 -21.80 0.86 -1.03
CA LEU A 263 -21.24 1.27 0.26
C LEU A 263 -21.45 0.22 1.36
N TYR A 264 -22.18 -0.86 1.07
CA TYR A 264 -22.64 -1.81 2.12
C TYR A 264 -21.78 -3.05 2.26
N LYS A 265 -20.92 -3.32 1.29
CA LYS A 265 -20.04 -4.49 1.31
C LYS A 265 -18.73 -4.21 0.61
N LYS A 266 -17.65 -4.71 1.18
CA LYS A 266 -16.32 -4.67 0.56
C LYS A 266 -16.27 -5.61 -0.64
N VAL A 267 -15.83 -5.11 -1.79
CA VAL A 267 -15.67 -5.89 -3.01
C VAL A 267 -14.23 -6.41 -3.14
N TYR A 268 -14.07 -7.53 -3.81
CA TYR A 268 -12.78 -8.19 -3.98
C TYR A 268 -12.62 -8.76 -5.39
N VAL A 269 -11.43 -8.63 -5.93
CA VAL A 269 -11.06 -9.29 -7.18
C VAL A 269 -10.98 -10.81 -6.95
N SER A 270 -11.69 -11.57 -7.76
CA SER A 270 -11.73 -13.03 -7.66
C SER A 270 -10.36 -13.66 -7.95
N LYS A 271 -10.11 -14.86 -7.38
CA LYS A 271 -8.88 -15.62 -7.66
C LYS A 271 -8.71 -15.92 -9.16
N LEU A 272 -9.80 -16.25 -9.85
CA LEU A 272 -9.78 -16.53 -11.29
C LEU A 272 -9.38 -15.29 -12.10
N ARG A 273 -9.90 -14.11 -11.71
CA ARG A 273 -9.54 -12.86 -12.39
C ARG A 273 -8.07 -12.49 -12.16
N LYS A 274 -7.56 -12.63 -10.93
CA LYS A 274 -6.12 -12.44 -10.63
C LYS A 274 -5.24 -13.39 -11.45
N LEU A 275 -5.63 -14.66 -11.59
CA LEU A 275 -4.91 -15.62 -12.43
C LEU A 275 -4.93 -15.24 -13.91
N LYS A 276 -6.05 -14.70 -14.41
CA LYS A 276 -6.15 -14.20 -15.79
C LYS A 276 -5.19 -13.03 -16.02
N ILE A 277 -5.20 -12.03 -15.13
CA ILE A 277 -4.28 -10.88 -15.17
C ILE A 277 -2.81 -11.37 -15.18
N TYR A 278 -2.45 -12.29 -14.29
CA TYR A 278 -1.12 -12.87 -14.26
C TYR A 278 -0.72 -13.51 -15.61
N ARG A 279 -1.60 -14.31 -16.20
CA ARG A 279 -1.32 -14.96 -17.50
C ARG A 279 -1.14 -13.95 -18.63
N GLU A 280 -1.94 -12.89 -18.66
CA GLU A 280 -1.84 -11.81 -19.64
C GLU A 280 -0.47 -11.10 -19.54
N ILE A 281 -0.04 -10.77 -18.32
CA ILE A 281 1.24 -10.13 -18.05
C ILE A 281 2.41 -11.04 -18.41
N ILE A 282 2.44 -12.29 -17.93
CA ILE A 282 3.53 -13.23 -18.25
C ILE A 282 3.63 -13.48 -19.75
N THR A 283 2.51 -13.54 -20.47
CA THR A 283 2.54 -13.69 -21.93
C THR A 283 3.19 -12.49 -22.63
N LYS A 284 2.99 -11.27 -22.09
CA LYS A 284 3.66 -10.05 -22.57
C LYS A 284 5.18 -10.16 -22.39
N TYR A 285 5.64 -10.54 -21.20
CA TYR A 285 7.08 -10.62 -20.88
C TYR A 285 7.78 -11.76 -21.64
N ASN A 286 7.20 -12.96 -21.74
CA ASN A 286 7.77 -14.07 -22.50
C ASN A 286 7.89 -13.78 -24.01
N ARG A 287 7.06 -12.92 -24.58
CA ARG A 287 7.17 -12.49 -26.00
C ARG A 287 8.29 -11.49 -26.21
N SER A 288 8.63 -10.68 -25.20
CA SER A 288 9.75 -9.71 -25.31
C SER A 288 11.12 -10.38 -25.19
N GLU A 289 11.24 -11.58 -24.62
CA GLU A 289 12.47 -12.36 -24.55
C GLU A 289 12.78 -13.11 -25.88
N THR A 290 11.82 -13.17 -26.83
CA THR A 290 11.97 -13.88 -28.10
C THR A 290 12.20 -12.97 -29.29
N LEU A 291 12.35 -11.67 -29.09
CA LEU A 291 12.71 -10.66 -30.09
C LEU A 291 14.06 -10.04 -29.80
#